data_643a132a2d768cc25250525332794e1f
#
_entry.id   643a132a2d768cc25250525332794e1f
#
_cell.length_a   1.000
_cell.length_b   1.000
_cell.length_c   1.000
_cell.angle_alpha   90.00
_cell.angle_beta   90.00
_cell.angle_gamma   90.00
#
_symmetry.space_group_name_H-M   'P 1'
#
loop_
_entity.id
_entity.type
_entity.pdbx_description
1 polymer ?
#
loop_
_entity_poly.entity_id
_entity_poly.type
_entity_poly.pdbx_seq_one_letter_code
_entity_poly.pdbx_strand_id
1 'polypeptide(L)'
;MAAGELSSKGRQTRSAIELAARKLFAERGFHGTTLADITSAAGKSPAVFYRYFDDKEDLLAALAESFLHDVVEPSGLNLHLPDSPDDTEFFTAVVTGYWNIFKQNIGIMIAVAQLAATQQRFADVQNEFRRFGIDIVAASVERAQEQGHARDLNPQHVAAAIALLFENFTTVFVGPSTLGIELTDSEAITTLSTIWKKTLYGF
;
A
#
# COMPACT_ATOMS: atom_id res chain seq x y z
N MET A 1 -3.35 6.58 29.19
CA MET A 1 -2.15 7.29 29.70
C MET A 1 -1.42 7.86 28.50
N ALA A 2 -1.09 9.14 28.48
CA ALA A 2 -0.38 9.78 27.37
C ALA A 2 0.93 9.04 27.12
N ALA A 3 1.16 8.64 25.87
CA ALA A 3 2.41 8.06 25.43
C ALA A 3 3.51 9.13 25.58
N GLY A 4 4.34 9.00 26.62
CA GLY A 4 5.48 9.86 26.83
C GLY A 4 6.42 9.74 25.64
N GLU A 5 6.91 10.89 25.13
CA GLU A 5 7.88 10.92 24.03
C GLU A 5 9.05 9.99 24.33
N LEU A 6 9.30 9.06 23.43
CA LEU A 6 10.42 8.13 23.52
C LEU A 6 11.74 8.93 23.46
N SER A 7 12.69 8.60 24.32
CA SER A 7 14.06 9.13 24.22
C SER A 7 14.68 8.79 22.85
N SER A 8 15.72 9.51 22.44
CA SER A 8 16.44 9.22 21.18
C SER A 8 16.87 7.76 21.08
N LYS A 9 17.38 7.16 22.17
CA LYS A 9 17.74 5.74 22.24
C LYS A 9 16.52 4.83 22.14
N GLY A 10 15.36 5.25 22.69
CA GLY A 10 14.10 4.52 22.58
C GLY A 10 13.61 4.48 21.14
N ARG A 11 13.62 5.61 20.45
CA ARG A 11 13.25 5.69 19.02
C ARG A 11 14.16 4.81 18.15
N GLN A 12 15.47 4.84 18.34
CA GLN A 12 16.40 3.98 17.61
C GLN A 12 16.13 2.49 17.86
N THR A 13 15.78 2.11 19.08
CA THR A 13 15.47 0.72 19.41
C THR A 13 14.18 0.27 18.75
N ARG A 14 13.12 1.08 18.79
CA ARG A 14 11.85 0.82 18.13
C ARG A 14 12.05 0.68 16.62
N SER A 15 12.75 1.63 16.00
CA SER A 15 13.03 1.62 14.56
C SER A 15 13.84 0.38 14.14
N ALA A 16 14.79 -0.10 14.97
CA ALA A 16 15.52 -1.33 14.68
C ALA A 16 14.61 -2.58 14.66
N ILE A 17 13.62 -2.65 15.57
CA ILE A 17 12.62 -3.73 15.60
C ILE A 17 11.70 -3.65 14.37
N GLU A 18 11.21 -2.47 14.04
CA GLU A 18 10.36 -2.21 12.89
C GLU A 18 11.05 -2.58 11.57
N LEU A 19 12.32 -2.19 11.39
CA LEU A 19 13.10 -2.51 10.19
C LEU A 19 13.33 -4.03 10.05
N ALA A 20 13.66 -4.72 11.17
CA ALA A 20 13.82 -6.16 11.18
C ALA A 20 12.52 -6.89 10.81
N ALA A 21 11.38 -6.43 11.34
CA ALA A 21 10.08 -7.00 11.04
C ALA A 21 9.68 -6.79 9.57
N ARG A 22 9.85 -5.58 9.02
CA ARG A 22 9.57 -5.30 7.59
C ARG A 22 10.31 -6.28 6.68
N LYS A 23 11.60 -6.47 6.94
CA LYS A 23 12.45 -7.40 6.17
C LYS A 23 11.95 -8.85 6.27
N LEU A 24 11.72 -9.33 7.49
CA LEU A 24 11.29 -10.71 7.72
C LEU A 24 9.88 -10.99 7.18
N PHE A 25 8.96 -10.04 7.31
CA PHE A 25 7.61 -10.19 6.73
C PHE A 25 7.65 -10.24 5.20
N ALA A 26 8.55 -9.50 4.55
CA ALA A 26 8.75 -9.58 3.10
C ALA A 26 9.38 -10.92 2.67
N GLU A 27 10.35 -11.45 3.44
CA GLU A 27 11.09 -12.67 3.09
C GLU A 27 10.33 -13.96 3.42
N ARG A 28 9.61 -14.01 4.55
CA ARG A 28 9.04 -15.22 5.14
C ARG A 28 7.53 -15.15 5.38
N GLY A 29 6.93 -14.00 5.11
CA GLY A 29 5.55 -13.69 5.47
C GLY A 29 5.35 -13.48 6.97
N PHE A 30 4.18 -12.96 7.31
CA PHE A 30 3.80 -12.66 8.71
C PHE A 30 3.75 -13.95 9.57
N HIS A 31 3.07 -14.98 9.08
CA HIS A 31 2.91 -16.24 9.82
C HIS A 31 4.20 -17.05 9.94
N GLY A 32 5.09 -16.96 8.93
CA GLY A 32 6.40 -17.59 8.94
C GLY A 32 7.47 -16.88 9.78
N THR A 33 7.14 -15.75 10.39
CA THR A 33 8.06 -14.94 11.21
C THR A 33 7.67 -15.03 12.68
N THR A 34 8.60 -15.42 13.54
CA THR A 34 8.40 -15.44 15.00
C THR A 34 8.91 -14.15 15.65
N LEU A 35 8.44 -13.88 16.88
CA LEU A 35 8.96 -12.78 17.70
C LEU A 35 10.47 -12.97 17.98
N ALA A 36 10.92 -14.22 18.17
CA ALA A 36 12.33 -14.53 18.37
C ALA A 36 13.18 -14.18 17.14
N ASP A 37 12.67 -14.42 15.92
CA ASP A 37 13.35 -14.01 14.68
C ASP A 37 13.51 -12.51 14.61
N ILE A 38 12.44 -11.75 14.90
CA ILE A 38 12.44 -10.28 14.86
C ILE A 38 13.43 -9.72 15.88
N THR A 39 13.38 -10.19 17.12
CA THR A 39 14.26 -9.68 18.19
C THR A 39 15.72 -10.04 17.93
N SER A 40 15.99 -11.23 17.43
CA SER A 40 17.34 -11.66 17.01
C SER A 40 17.88 -10.78 15.88
N ALA A 41 17.10 -10.57 14.83
CA ALA A 41 17.48 -9.72 13.68
C ALA A 41 17.70 -8.26 14.08
N ALA A 42 16.91 -7.75 15.03
CA ALA A 42 17.07 -6.41 15.58
C ALA A 42 18.23 -6.26 16.58
N GLY A 43 18.89 -7.36 16.98
CA GLY A 43 19.91 -7.35 18.04
C GLY A 43 19.33 -6.93 19.40
N LYS A 44 18.11 -7.35 19.70
CA LYS A 44 17.37 -7.01 20.93
C LYS A 44 16.88 -8.27 21.65
N SER A 45 16.61 -8.16 22.95
CA SER A 45 15.97 -9.24 23.69
C SER A 45 14.43 -9.16 23.57
N PRO A 46 13.71 -10.28 23.79
CA PRO A 46 12.24 -10.26 23.87
C PRO A 46 11.69 -9.27 24.92
N ALA A 47 12.35 -9.13 26.06
CA ALA A 47 11.96 -8.16 27.08
C ALA A 47 12.06 -6.70 26.58
N VAL A 48 12.96 -6.40 25.65
CA VAL A 48 13.04 -5.09 25.02
C VAL A 48 11.92 -4.90 24.00
N PHE A 49 11.53 -5.92 23.26
CA PHE A 49 10.40 -5.88 22.33
C PHE A 49 9.11 -5.50 23.06
N TYR A 50 8.77 -6.19 24.14
CA TYR A 50 7.55 -5.96 24.94
C TYR A 50 7.47 -4.58 25.61
N ARG A 51 8.50 -3.77 25.52
CA ARG A 51 8.45 -2.35 25.94
C ARG A 51 7.84 -1.43 24.89
N TYR A 52 7.73 -1.89 23.65
CA TYR A 52 7.28 -1.10 22.50
C TYR A 52 6.04 -1.66 21.82
N PHE A 53 5.84 -2.96 21.89
CA PHE A 53 4.76 -3.68 21.22
C PHE A 53 4.27 -4.81 22.12
N ASP A 54 2.96 -4.98 22.19
CA ASP A 54 2.33 -6.02 23.00
C ASP A 54 2.54 -7.41 22.37
N ASP A 55 2.50 -7.48 21.05
CA ASP A 55 2.71 -8.69 20.25
C ASP A 55 3.15 -8.38 18.81
N LYS A 56 3.26 -9.42 18.00
CA LYS A 56 3.62 -9.30 16.58
C LYS A 56 2.54 -8.60 15.74
N GLU A 57 1.29 -8.72 16.13
CA GLU A 57 0.15 -8.07 15.46
C GLU A 57 0.12 -6.58 15.78
N ASP A 58 0.46 -6.20 17.00
CA ASP A 58 0.60 -4.79 17.41
C ASP A 58 1.76 -4.12 16.65
N LEU A 59 2.88 -4.79 16.49
CA LEU A 59 3.97 -4.33 15.64
C LEU A 59 3.52 -4.17 14.18
N LEU A 60 2.77 -5.14 13.62
CA LEU A 60 2.27 -5.05 12.26
C LEU A 60 1.31 -3.86 12.09
N ALA A 61 0.42 -3.63 13.05
CA ALA A 61 -0.49 -2.48 13.02
C ALA A 61 0.28 -1.16 13.01
N ALA A 62 1.27 -1.02 13.89
CA ALA A 62 2.12 0.18 13.93
C ALA A 62 2.89 0.39 12.61
N LEU A 63 3.37 -0.70 11.97
CA LEU A 63 4.02 -0.63 10.66
C LEU A 63 3.06 -0.20 9.55
N ALA A 64 1.83 -0.68 9.57
CA ALA A 64 0.81 -0.36 8.60
C ALA A 64 0.30 1.09 8.76
N GLU A 65 0.09 1.55 10.00
CA GLU A 65 -0.26 2.94 10.32
C GLU A 65 0.84 3.92 9.90
N SER A 66 2.11 3.61 10.22
CA SER A 66 3.25 4.42 9.76
C SER A 66 3.31 4.50 8.23
N PHE A 67 3.07 3.38 7.55
CA PHE A 67 3.05 3.35 6.10
C PHE A 67 1.90 4.20 5.52
N LEU A 68 0.69 4.12 6.09
CA LEU A 68 -0.43 5.00 5.71
C LEU A 68 -0.06 6.47 5.84
N HIS A 69 0.48 6.85 7.00
CA HIS A 69 0.92 8.21 7.27
C HIS A 69 1.98 8.69 6.26
N ASP A 70 3.00 7.86 5.99
CA ASP A 70 4.08 8.18 5.07
C ASP A 70 3.63 8.29 3.59
N VAL A 71 2.53 7.63 3.22
CA VAL A 71 2.00 7.59 1.85
C VAL A 71 0.89 8.62 1.64
N VAL A 72 -0.04 8.71 2.60
CA VAL A 72 -1.25 9.54 2.47
C VAL A 72 -0.96 11.01 2.74
N GLU A 73 -0.21 11.33 3.80
CA GLU A 73 0.05 12.73 4.18
C GLU A 73 0.96 13.50 3.20
N PRO A 74 2.12 12.96 2.74
CA PRO A 74 2.97 13.68 1.79
C PRO A 74 2.33 13.80 0.42
N SER A 75 1.44 12.86 0.08
CA SER A 75 0.73 12.88 -1.21
C SER A 75 -0.24 14.03 -1.31
N GLY A 76 -0.49 14.79 -0.21
CA GLY A 76 -1.45 15.90 -0.11
C GLY A 76 -1.90 16.42 -1.46
N LEU A 77 -2.77 15.70 -2.10
CA LEU A 77 -3.31 15.62 -3.46
C LEU A 77 -3.08 16.87 -4.35
N ASN A 78 -1.85 17.36 -4.45
CA ASN A 78 -1.41 18.21 -5.53
C ASN A 78 -1.06 17.36 -6.78
N LEU A 79 -1.82 16.27 -7.00
CA LEU A 79 -1.75 15.54 -8.23
C LEU A 79 -2.32 16.45 -9.34
N HIS A 80 -1.45 16.79 -10.27
CA HIS A 80 -1.91 17.42 -11.50
C HIS A 80 -2.79 16.40 -12.23
N LEU A 81 -4.11 16.60 -12.20
CA LEU A 81 -5.06 15.70 -12.88
C LEU A 81 -4.88 15.80 -14.40
N PRO A 82 -5.22 14.75 -15.17
CA PRO A 82 -4.98 14.73 -16.60
C PRO A 82 -5.74 15.85 -17.31
N ASP A 83 -5.03 16.64 -18.11
CA ASP A 83 -5.62 17.76 -18.84
C ASP A 83 -6.22 17.35 -20.20
N SER A 84 -5.90 16.17 -20.69
CA SER A 84 -6.41 15.66 -21.96
C SER A 84 -6.26 14.13 -22.04
N PRO A 85 -6.93 13.48 -23.02
CA PRO A 85 -6.71 12.05 -23.32
C PRO A 85 -5.27 11.71 -23.69
N ASP A 86 -4.48 12.69 -24.14
CA ASP A 86 -3.08 12.47 -24.53
C ASP A 86 -2.11 12.55 -23.35
N ASP A 87 -2.56 12.99 -22.16
CA ASP A 87 -1.75 13.05 -20.96
C ASP A 87 -1.52 11.66 -20.37
N THR A 88 -0.61 10.93 -20.98
CA THR A 88 -0.19 9.59 -20.55
C THR A 88 0.68 9.65 -19.30
N GLU A 89 1.35 10.79 -19.08
CA GLU A 89 2.33 10.96 -18.00
C GLU A 89 1.66 10.86 -16.62
N PHE A 90 0.49 11.46 -16.46
CA PHE A 90 -0.29 11.36 -15.21
C PHE A 90 -0.49 9.89 -14.81
N PHE A 91 -1.06 9.07 -15.71
CA PHE A 91 -1.39 7.67 -15.40
C PHE A 91 -0.13 6.86 -15.09
N THR A 92 0.93 7.05 -15.89
CA THR A 92 2.19 6.33 -15.69
C THR A 92 2.87 6.74 -14.41
N ALA A 93 2.89 8.03 -14.07
CA ALA A 93 3.51 8.53 -12.84
C ALA A 93 2.81 8.01 -11.59
N VAL A 94 1.47 8.09 -11.55
CA VAL A 94 0.68 7.59 -10.41
C VAL A 94 0.84 6.08 -10.23
N VAL A 95 0.74 5.31 -11.32
CA VAL A 95 0.89 3.85 -11.25
C VAL A 95 2.32 3.46 -10.88
N THR A 96 3.33 4.18 -11.36
CA THR A 96 4.74 3.95 -10.96
C THR A 96 4.94 4.19 -9.46
N GLY A 97 4.41 5.28 -8.93
CA GLY A 97 4.45 5.58 -7.51
C GLY A 97 3.78 4.48 -6.69
N TYR A 98 2.55 4.11 -7.06
CA TYR A 98 1.80 3.03 -6.42
C TYR A 98 2.57 1.70 -6.45
N TRP A 99 3.08 1.28 -7.63
CA TRP A 99 3.82 0.03 -7.81
C TRP A 99 5.05 -0.06 -6.93
N ASN A 100 5.87 0.99 -6.92
CA ASN A 100 7.09 1.05 -6.13
C ASN A 100 6.81 1.01 -4.64
N ILE A 101 5.82 1.77 -4.18
CA ILE A 101 5.40 1.81 -2.78
C ILE A 101 4.90 0.43 -2.33
N PHE A 102 4.03 -0.19 -3.13
CA PHE A 102 3.49 -1.50 -2.84
C PHE A 102 4.60 -2.56 -2.78
N LYS A 103 5.50 -2.56 -3.76
CA LYS A 103 6.62 -3.50 -3.85
C LYS A 103 7.55 -3.41 -2.63
N GLN A 104 7.84 -2.20 -2.17
CA GLN A 104 8.67 -1.98 -0.98
C GLN A 104 8.01 -2.46 0.31
N ASN A 105 6.68 -2.53 0.36
CA ASN A 105 5.90 -2.86 1.55
C ASN A 105 5.06 -4.13 1.40
N ILE A 106 5.36 -4.98 0.41
CA ILE A 106 4.53 -6.14 0.05
C ILE A 106 4.26 -7.07 1.25
N GLY A 107 5.26 -7.30 2.10
CA GLY A 107 5.10 -8.16 3.27
C GLY A 107 4.09 -7.61 4.28
N ILE A 108 4.03 -6.29 4.46
CA ILE A 108 3.05 -5.63 5.32
C ILE A 108 1.68 -5.69 4.66
N MET A 109 1.58 -5.38 3.37
CA MET A 109 0.31 -5.35 2.63
C MET A 109 -0.38 -6.72 2.63
N ILE A 110 0.38 -7.79 2.35
CA ILE A 110 -0.13 -9.17 2.40
C ILE A 110 -0.55 -9.55 3.82
N ALA A 111 0.26 -9.21 4.84
CA ALA A 111 -0.07 -9.52 6.24
C ALA A 111 -1.34 -8.81 6.70
N VAL A 112 -1.50 -7.52 6.37
CA VAL A 112 -2.72 -6.75 6.66
C VAL A 112 -3.93 -7.39 5.98
N ALA A 113 -3.83 -7.74 4.69
CA ALA A 113 -4.93 -8.38 3.96
C ALA A 113 -5.34 -9.75 4.56
N GLN A 114 -4.36 -10.56 5.01
CA GLN A 114 -4.63 -11.84 5.67
C GLN A 114 -5.37 -11.66 7.00
N LEU A 115 -4.97 -10.68 7.81
CA LEU A 115 -5.59 -10.43 9.11
C LEU A 115 -6.90 -9.64 9.01
N ALA A 116 -7.09 -8.83 7.98
CA ALA A 116 -8.32 -8.09 7.73
C ALA A 116 -9.55 -8.99 7.58
N ALA A 117 -9.36 -10.22 7.12
CA ALA A 117 -10.45 -11.20 7.00
C ALA A 117 -11.06 -11.61 8.36
N THR A 118 -10.33 -11.44 9.47
CA THR A 118 -10.73 -11.92 10.81
C THR A 118 -10.65 -10.86 11.90
N GLN A 119 -9.96 -9.75 11.66
CA GLN A 119 -9.71 -8.71 12.65
C GLN A 119 -10.08 -7.33 12.11
N GLN A 120 -11.03 -6.67 12.78
CA GLN A 120 -11.60 -5.38 12.35
C GLN A 120 -10.53 -4.29 12.19
N ARG A 121 -9.56 -4.18 13.11
CA ARG A 121 -8.51 -3.15 13.04
C ARG A 121 -7.69 -3.21 11.75
N PHE A 122 -7.40 -4.42 11.24
CA PHE A 122 -6.69 -4.58 9.97
C PHE A 122 -7.60 -4.34 8.76
N ALA A 123 -8.89 -4.68 8.88
CA ALA A 123 -9.88 -4.33 7.87
C ALA A 123 -10.01 -2.80 7.73
N ASP A 124 -9.98 -2.07 8.84
CA ASP A 124 -10.06 -0.60 8.83
C ASP A 124 -8.82 0.01 8.15
N VAL A 125 -7.62 -0.46 8.50
CA VAL A 125 -6.37 -0.04 7.85
C VAL A 125 -6.39 -0.35 6.35
N GLN A 126 -6.78 -1.56 5.95
CA GLN A 126 -6.88 -1.92 4.53
C GLN A 126 -7.88 -1.04 3.78
N ASN A 127 -9.03 -0.76 4.39
CA ASN A 127 -10.05 0.09 3.79
C ASN A 127 -9.59 1.56 3.68
N GLU A 128 -8.73 2.03 4.56
CA GLU A 128 -8.15 3.36 4.47
C GLU A 128 -7.20 3.48 3.27
N PHE A 129 -6.35 2.47 3.04
CA PHE A 129 -5.57 2.36 1.80
C PHE A 129 -6.42 2.38 0.55
N ARG A 130 -7.49 1.57 0.54
CA ARG A 130 -8.39 1.50 -0.60
C ARG A 130 -9.07 2.83 -0.88
N ARG A 131 -9.55 3.52 0.17
CA ARG A 131 -10.16 4.85 0.03
C ARG A 131 -9.22 5.85 -0.60
N PHE A 132 -7.97 5.90 -0.14
CA PHE A 132 -6.97 6.78 -0.73
C PHE A 132 -6.78 6.54 -2.23
N GLY A 133 -6.64 5.28 -2.67
CA GLY A 133 -6.56 4.93 -4.09
C GLY A 133 -7.84 5.26 -4.86
N ILE A 134 -9.00 4.99 -4.26
CA ILE A 134 -10.32 5.30 -4.87
C ILE A 134 -10.47 6.80 -5.08
N ASP A 135 -10.08 7.64 -4.12
CA ASP A 135 -10.21 9.09 -4.23
C ASP A 135 -9.35 9.65 -5.38
N ILE A 136 -8.14 9.15 -5.57
CA ILE A 136 -7.28 9.54 -6.70
C ILE A 136 -7.92 9.17 -8.04
N VAL A 137 -8.42 7.94 -8.16
CA VAL A 137 -9.04 7.48 -9.40
C VAL A 137 -10.36 8.21 -9.65
N ALA A 138 -11.20 8.42 -8.63
CA ALA A 138 -12.47 9.13 -8.76
C ALA A 138 -12.26 10.56 -9.25
N ALA A 139 -11.30 11.28 -8.69
CA ALA A 139 -10.95 12.63 -9.15
C ALA A 139 -10.56 12.67 -10.64
N SER A 140 -9.84 11.64 -11.12
CA SER A 140 -9.49 11.53 -12.55
C SER A 140 -10.71 11.24 -13.44
N VAL A 141 -11.67 10.45 -12.95
CA VAL A 141 -12.94 10.20 -13.68
C VAL A 141 -13.76 11.48 -13.77
N GLU A 142 -13.91 12.20 -12.65
CA GLU A 142 -14.62 13.49 -12.63
C GLU A 142 -13.97 14.50 -13.57
N ARG A 143 -12.65 14.56 -13.59
CA ARG A 143 -11.91 15.42 -14.52
C ARG A 143 -12.15 15.04 -15.98
N ALA A 144 -12.16 13.75 -16.32
CA ALA A 144 -12.50 13.27 -17.66
C ALA A 144 -13.95 13.64 -18.05
N GLN A 145 -14.88 13.59 -17.10
CA GLN A 145 -16.29 13.99 -17.31
C GLN A 145 -16.43 15.48 -17.61
N GLU A 146 -15.68 16.33 -16.93
CA GLU A 146 -15.62 17.78 -17.23
C GLU A 146 -15.14 18.03 -18.65
N GLN A 147 -14.24 17.19 -19.16
CA GLN A 147 -13.71 17.25 -20.53
C GLN A 147 -14.64 16.60 -21.57
N GLY A 148 -15.76 16.02 -21.14
CA GLY A 148 -16.75 15.39 -22.03
C GLY A 148 -16.60 13.90 -22.26
N HIS A 149 -15.64 13.25 -21.58
CA HIS A 149 -15.41 11.80 -21.65
C HIS A 149 -16.12 11.07 -20.50
N ALA A 150 -16.24 9.75 -20.60
CA ALA A 150 -16.73 8.86 -19.53
C ALA A 150 -18.02 9.31 -18.81
N ARG A 151 -18.92 10.04 -19.49
CA ARG A 151 -20.12 10.67 -18.89
C ARG A 151 -21.15 9.69 -18.38
N ASP A 152 -21.13 8.47 -18.86
CA ASP A 152 -22.01 7.36 -18.50
C ASP A 152 -21.49 6.56 -17.29
N LEU A 153 -20.26 6.83 -16.84
CA LEU A 153 -19.65 6.13 -15.74
C LEU A 153 -19.97 6.81 -14.40
N ASN A 154 -20.22 6.00 -13.36
CA ASN A 154 -20.23 6.48 -11.98
C ASN A 154 -18.79 6.57 -11.46
N PRO A 155 -18.27 7.76 -11.06
CA PRO A 155 -16.88 7.94 -10.66
C PRO A 155 -16.44 7.00 -9.53
N GLN A 156 -17.25 6.88 -8.48
CA GLN A 156 -16.95 6.06 -7.31
C GLN A 156 -16.95 4.56 -7.65
N HIS A 157 -17.88 4.09 -8.48
CA HIS A 157 -17.95 2.69 -8.87
C HIS A 157 -16.75 2.29 -9.73
N VAL A 158 -16.39 3.12 -10.70
CA VAL A 158 -15.23 2.88 -11.58
C VAL A 158 -13.93 2.96 -10.77
N ALA A 159 -13.81 3.95 -9.90
CA ALA A 159 -12.64 4.11 -9.05
C ALA A 159 -12.45 2.89 -8.13
N ALA A 160 -13.51 2.39 -7.51
CA ALA A 160 -13.44 1.18 -6.69
C ALA A 160 -13.00 -0.04 -7.51
N ALA A 161 -13.54 -0.21 -8.73
CA ALA A 161 -13.15 -1.32 -9.61
C ALA A 161 -11.67 -1.26 -10.00
N ILE A 162 -11.17 -0.08 -10.40
CA ILE A 162 -9.76 0.12 -10.78
C ILE A 162 -8.84 -0.09 -9.57
N ALA A 163 -9.16 0.48 -8.41
CA ALA A 163 -8.35 0.34 -7.20
C ALA A 163 -8.23 -1.13 -6.76
N LEU A 164 -9.33 -1.87 -6.78
CA LEU A 164 -9.34 -3.30 -6.44
C LEU A 164 -8.62 -4.16 -7.49
N LEU A 165 -8.72 -3.80 -8.77
CA LEU A 165 -7.93 -4.43 -9.83
C LEU A 165 -6.43 -4.23 -9.56
N PHE A 166 -6.00 -3.02 -9.22
CA PHE A 166 -4.60 -2.72 -8.92
C PHE A 166 -4.12 -3.48 -7.69
N GLU A 167 -4.89 -3.49 -6.60
CA GLU A 167 -4.56 -4.21 -5.36
C GLU A 167 -4.35 -5.71 -5.64
N ASN A 168 -5.29 -6.36 -6.34
CA ASN A 168 -5.19 -7.78 -6.66
C ASN A 168 -4.05 -8.08 -7.64
N PHE A 169 -3.94 -7.32 -8.71
CA PHE A 169 -2.88 -7.48 -9.70
C PHE A 169 -1.50 -7.39 -9.05
N THR A 170 -1.29 -6.34 -8.26
CA THR A 170 0.01 -6.13 -7.60
C THR A 170 0.29 -7.21 -6.56
N THR A 171 -0.72 -7.63 -5.80
CA THR A 171 -0.57 -8.72 -4.81
C THR A 171 -0.12 -10.02 -5.48
N VAL A 172 -0.64 -10.34 -6.66
CA VAL A 172 -0.31 -11.57 -7.39
C VAL A 172 1.08 -11.48 -8.03
N PHE A 173 1.42 -10.36 -8.68
CA PHE A 173 2.66 -10.26 -9.46
C PHE A 173 3.88 -9.80 -8.66
N VAL A 174 3.70 -9.10 -7.53
CA VAL A 174 4.78 -8.72 -6.60
C VAL A 174 4.92 -9.73 -5.46
N GLY A 175 3.82 -10.38 -5.09
CA GLY A 175 3.78 -11.39 -4.03
C GLY A 175 4.43 -12.73 -4.41
N PRO A 176 4.41 -13.70 -3.50
CA PRO A 176 5.02 -15.01 -3.71
C PRO A 176 4.24 -15.94 -4.66
N SER A 177 3.04 -15.53 -5.08
CA SER A 177 2.20 -16.31 -5.98
C SER A 177 2.49 -15.97 -7.43
N THR A 178 2.61 -16.97 -8.30
CA THR A 178 2.80 -16.77 -9.73
C THR A 178 1.70 -17.49 -10.51
N LEU A 179 1.16 -16.82 -11.53
CA LEU A 179 0.20 -17.41 -12.48
C LEU A 179 0.90 -18.09 -13.66
N GLY A 180 2.23 -18.22 -13.64
CA GLY A 180 3.00 -18.67 -14.80
C GLY A 180 3.10 -17.62 -15.93
N ILE A 181 2.73 -16.37 -15.63
CA ILE A 181 2.87 -15.22 -16.52
C ILE A 181 4.04 -14.40 -15.99
N GLU A 182 5.04 -14.21 -16.80
CA GLU A 182 6.18 -13.34 -16.48
C GLU A 182 5.86 -11.90 -16.90
N LEU A 183 6.06 -10.97 -15.96
CA LEU A 183 5.89 -9.52 -16.17
C LEU A 183 7.06 -8.79 -15.52
N THR A 184 7.68 -7.90 -16.28
CA THR A 184 8.58 -6.90 -15.72
C THR A 184 7.80 -5.78 -15.04
N ASP A 185 8.45 -5.04 -14.13
CA ASP A 185 7.84 -3.87 -13.50
C ASP A 185 7.31 -2.86 -14.56
N SER A 186 8.07 -2.64 -15.62
CA SER A 186 7.68 -1.73 -16.71
C SER A 186 6.43 -2.20 -17.46
N GLU A 187 6.30 -3.50 -17.74
CA GLU A 187 5.12 -4.07 -18.38
C GLU A 187 3.90 -4.00 -17.48
N ALA A 188 4.07 -4.28 -16.18
CA ALA A 188 3.00 -4.17 -15.19
C ALA A 188 2.48 -2.72 -15.09
N ILE A 189 3.38 -1.75 -14.94
CA ILE A 189 3.05 -0.32 -14.87
C ILE A 189 2.34 0.12 -16.16
N THR A 190 2.88 -0.24 -17.33
CA THR A 190 2.27 0.09 -18.63
C THR A 190 0.88 -0.52 -18.77
N THR A 191 0.70 -1.76 -18.34
CA THR A 191 -0.59 -2.45 -18.41
C THR A 191 -1.64 -1.76 -17.54
N LEU A 192 -1.33 -1.50 -16.27
CA LEU A 192 -2.26 -0.88 -15.34
C LEU A 192 -2.61 0.56 -15.74
N SER A 193 -1.61 1.37 -16.13
CA SER A 193 -1.83 2.74 -16.59
C SER A 193 -2.65 2.79 -17.88
N THR A 194 -2.43 1.86 -18.80
CA THR A 194 -3.20 1.74 -20.04
C THR A 194 -4.65 1.36 -19.77
N ILE A 195 -4.91 0.39 -18.89
CA ILE A 195 -6.27 -0.01 -18.50
C ILE A 195 -7.02 1.19 -17.91
N TRP A 196 -6.39 1.88 -16.96
CA TRP A 196 -7.01 3.06 -16.34
C TRP A 196 -7.32 4.14 -17.38
N LYS A 197 -6.33 4.55 -18.19
CA LYS A 197 -6.52 5.56 -19.25
C LYS A 197 -7.61 5.18 -20.22
N LYS A 198 -7.60 3.93 -20.73
CA LYS A 198 -8.62 3.44 -21.68
C LYS A 198 -10.03 3.41 -21.08
N THR A 199 -10.15 3.14 -19.79
CA THR A 199 -11.45 3.20 -19.12
C THR A 199 -12.05 4.60 -19.18
N LEU A 200 -11.23 5.66 -19.08
CA LEU A 200 -11.71 7.04 -19.09
C LEU A 200 -11.93 7.60 -20.49
N TYR A 201 -11.05 7.28 -21.44
CA TYR A 201 -10.98 7.95 -22.75
C TYR A 201 -11.30 7.03 -23.94
N GLY A 202 -11.39 5.72 -23.75
CA GLY A 202 -11.90 4.80 -24.75
C GLY A 202 -10.91 4.30 -25.80
N PHE A 203 -9.60 4.58 -25.70
CA PHE A 203 -8.59 4.09 -26.65
C PHE A 203 -7.21 3.92 -26.02
#